data_f237a8e3a4f80a187fdbdef1008700d4
#
_entry.id   f237a8e3a4f80a187fdbdef1008700d4
#
_cell.length_a   1.000
_cell.length_b   1.000
_cell.length_c   1.000
_cell.angle_alpha   90.00
_cell.angle_beta   90.00
_cell.angle_gamma   90.00
#
_symmetry.space_group_name_H-M   'P 1'
#
loop_
_entity.id
_entity.type
_entity.pdbx_description
1 polymer ?
#
loop_
_entity_poly.entity_id
_entity_poly.type
_entity_poly.pdbx_seq_one_letter_code
_entity_poly.pdbx_strand_id
1 'polypeptide(L)'
;EITCRDWSSDVCSSDLSYVLNLDDQGDITTVVCIKEEVTRGKKKALVPQTIQLPAPVKRTAGVTANFLCDNSSYILGADKKGKPKRSLECFQACKTLHETLLVSVEEPAARALLSFFDHWQPEKLTEHPAFAHQDMEDLLASANLIFRYRGRYLHEIPAIRQAWQDYYNNSQDSQQFPCLVTGKLAPVAQLHPSIKGIYGAQSSGASLVSFNAPAFCSYDREQGLNAPTSQYAAFAYGAALNYLIATQNTRVGDVTLLFWAESGEERSEEHTSELQSRQVI
;
A
#
# COMPACT_ATOMS: atom_id res chain seq x y z
N GLU A 1 18.39 9.98 -3.80
CA GLU A 1 17.76 11.10 -3.05
C GLU A 1 16.25 10.91 -3.10
N ILE A 2 15.65 10.57 -1.95
CA ILE A 2 14.19 10.57 -1.83
C ILE A 2 13.81 11.98 -1.38
N THR A 3 13.42 12.83 -2.32
CA THR A 3 12.89 14.13 -1.98
C THR A 3 11.47 14.01 -1.48
N CYS A 4 11.10 14.78 -0.47
CA CYS A 4 9.73 14.81 0.12
C CYS A 4 8.63 15.16 -0.91
N ARG A 5 9.01 15.56 -2.15
CA ARG A 5 8.11 15.86 -3.26
C ARG A 5 7.57 14.62 -3.99
N ASP A 6 8.24 13.46 -3.82
CA ASP A 6 7.85 12.22 -4.51
C ASP A 6 6.81 11.39 -3.70
N TRP A 7 6.44 11.88 -2.53
CA TRP A 7 5.53 11.20 -1.61
C TRP A 7 4.18 11.90 -1.56
N SER A 8 3.22 11.35 -2.25
CA SER A 8 1.82 11.75 -2.10
C SER A 8 1.12 10.86 -1.05
N SER A 9 0.13 11.41 -0.36
CA SER A 9 -0.63 10.68 0.67
C SER A 9 -1.51 9.56 0.11
N ASP A 10 -1.64 9.50 -1.20
CA ASP A 10 -2.41 8.51 -1.96
C ASP A 10 -1.60 7.29 -2.40
N VAL A 11 -0.29 7.22 -2.04
CA VAL A 11 0.63 6.13 -2.41
C VAL A 11 1.23 5.47 -1.18
N CYS A 12 1.38 4.15 -1.20
CA CYS A 12 1.96 3.34 -0.13
C CYS A 12 2.83 2.23 -0.71
N SER A 13 3.86 1.81 0.02
CA SER A 13 4.63 0.61 -0.31
C SER A 13 3.82 -0.65 -0.01
N SER A 14 3.61 -1.48 -1.01
CA SER A 14 2.87 -2.75 -0.89
C SER A 14 3.69 -3.91 -1.42
N ASP A 15 3.53 -5.05 -0.77
CA ASP A 15 4.19 -6.30 -1.13
C ASP A 15 3.41 -6.97 -2.26
N LEU A 16 4.05 -7.17 -3.42
CA LEU A 16 3.48 -7.78 -4.61
C LEU A 16 4.11 -9.13 -4.91
N SER A 17 3.28 -10.07 -5.33
CA SER A 17 3.71 -11.42 -5.67
C SER A 17 3.53 -11.75 -7.16
N TYR A 18 2.45 -11.29 -7.79
CA TYR A 18 2.12 -11.63 -9.17
C TYR A 18 1.67 -10.42 -9.99
N VAL A 19 1.98 -10.46 -11.27
CA VAL A 19 1.56 -9.47 -12.27
C VAL A 19 0.67 -10.15 -13.31
N LEU A 20 -0.50 -9.60 -13.56
CA LEU A 20 -1.43 -10.00 -14.60
C LEU A 20 -1.23 -9.08 -15.81
N ASN A 21 -0.78 -9.63 -16.94
CA ASN A 21 -0.63 -8.86 -18.17
C ASN A 21 -1.92 -8.93 -18.99
N LEU A 22 -2.50 -7.76 -19.26
CA LEU A 22 -3.72 -7.63 -20.06
C LEU A 22 -3.39 -7.25 -21.50
N ASP A 23 -4.21 -7.74 -22.43
CA ASP A 23 -4.26 -7.26 -23.82
C ASP A 23 -5.28 -6.15 -24.01
N ASP A 24 -5.50 -5.73 -25.26
CA ASP A 24 -6.41 -4.64 -25.61
C ASP A 24 -7.90 -5.00 -25.39
N GLN A 25 -8.25 -6.27 -25.30
CA GLN A 25 -9.58 -6.79 -25.01
C GLN A 25 -9.81 -6.98 -23.51
N GLY A 26 -8.75 -6.90 -22.71
CA GLY A 26 -8.79 -7.15 -21.28
C GLY A 26 -8.57 -8.61 -20.90
N ASP A 27 -8.18 -9.46 -21.84
CA ASP A 27 -7.84 -10.84 -21.55
C ASP A 27 -6.47 -10.95 -20.87
N ILE A 28 -6.35 -11.86 -19.89
CA ILE A 28 -5.06 -12.16 -19.25
C ILE A 28 -4.22 -12.98 -20.21
N THR A 29 -3.20 -12.38 -20.77
CA THR A 29 -2.27 -13.07 -21.67
C THR A 29 -1.24 -13.91 -20.94
N THR A 30 -0.69 -13.38 -19.85
CA THR A 30 0.32 -14.06 -19.02
C THR A 30 0.22 -13.62 -17.58
N VAL A 31 0.59 -14.53 -16.68
CA VAL A 31 0.77 -14.27 -15.26
C VAL A 31 2.25 -14.43 -14.92
N VAL A 32 2.84 -13.47 -14.24
CA VAL A 32 4.27 -13.49 -13.91
C VAL A 32 4.43 -13.41 -12.39
N CYS A 33 5.12 -14.39 -11.79
CA CYS A 33 5.57 -14.32 -10.42
C CYS A 33 6.77 -13.35 -10.34
N ILE A 34 6.66 -12.30 -9.52
CA ILE A 34 7.69 -11.27 -9.34
C ILE A 34 8.38 -11.36 -7.98
N LYS A 35 8.17 -12.45 -7.24
CA LYS A 35 8.86 -12.68 -5.97
C LYS A 35 10.36 -12.82 -6.19
N GLU A 36 11.13 -12.26 -5.29
CA GLU A 36 12.60 -12.32 -5.32
C GLU A 36 13.13 -13.41 -4.38
N GLU A 37 14.18 -14.10 -4.81
CA GLU A 37 14.85 -15.08 -3.98
C GLU A 37 15.80 -14.37 -2.99
N VAL A 38 15.49 -14.42 -1.72
CA VAL A 38 16.30 -13.84 -0.65
C VAL A 38 16.91 -14.96 0.19
N THR A 39 18.22 -14.92 0.37
CA THR A 39 18.94 -15.85 1.25
C THR A 39 18.96 -15.32 2.68
N ARG A 40 18.25 -15.97 3.58
CA ARG A 40 18.29 -15.68 5.03
C ARG A 40 19.07 -16.79 5.75
N GLY A 41 20.35 -16.53 6.03
CA GLY A 41 21.26 -17.53 6.58
C GLY A 41 21.52 -18.68 5.59
N LYS A 42 21.12 -19.92 5.95
CA LYS A 42 21.26 -21.11 5.08
C LYS A 42 19.99 -21.44 4.26
N LYS A 43 18.92 -20.66 4.42
CA LYS A 43 17.64 -20.92 3.74
C LYS A 43 17.38 -19.87 2.68
N LYS A 44 16.95 -20.32 1.51
CA LYS A 44 16.42 -19.50 0.43
C LYS A 44 14.92 -19.39 0.62
N ALA A 45 14.37 -18.18 0.49
CA ALA A 45 12.96 -17.92 0.56
C ALA A 45 12.55 -16.96 -0.56
N LEU A 46 11.41 -17.22 -1.19
CA LEU A 46 10.80 -16.28 -2.13
C LEU A 46 10.02 -15.23 -1.32
N VAL A 47 10.38 -13.98 -1.47
CA VAL A 47 9.71 -12.85 -0.82
C VAL A 47 9.03 -11.96 -1.86
N PRO A 48 7.85 -11.41 -1.56
CA PRO A 48 7.19 -10.44 -2.44
C PRO A 48 8.09 -9.24 -2.72
N GLN A 49 7.96 -8.67 -3.91
CA GLN A 49 8.61 -7.43 -4.27
C GLN A 49 7.82 -6.24 -3.70
N THR A 50 8.51 -5.27 -3.11
CA THR A 50 7.88 -4.06 -2.56
C THR A 50 7.84 -2.97 -3.62
N ILE A 51 6.63 -2.52 -3.97
CA ILE A 51 6.40 -1.48 -4.99
C ILE A 51 5.52 -0.37 -4.41
N GLN A 52 5.71 0.86 -4.88
CA GLN A 52 4.86 1.99 -4.52
C GLN A 52 3.54 1.93 -5.30
N LEU A 53 2.44 1.85 -4.58
CA LEU A 53 1.08 1.66 -5.12
C LEU A 53 0.11 2.65 -4.49
N PRO A 54 -1.07 2.85 -5.10
CA PRO A 54 -2.16 3.57 -4.46
C PRO A 54 -2.41 3.04 -3.04
N ALA A 55 -2.63 3.97 -2.10
CA ALA A 55 -2.75 3.61 -0.69
C ALA A 55 -3.87 2.60 -0.44
N PRO A 56 -3.58 1.45 0.20
CA PRO A 56 -4.60 0.45 0.46
C PRO A 56 -5.59 0.95 1.52
N VAL A 57 -6.85 0.56 1.37
CA VAL A 57 -7.88 0.84 2.36
C VAL A 57 -7.64 -0.02 3.60
N LYS A 58 -7.64 0.60 4.79
CA LYS A 58 -7.51 -0.13 6.05
C LYS A 58 -8.81 -0.89 6.34
N ARG A 59 -8.76 -2.21 6.21
CA ARG A 59 -9.91 -3.10 6.42
C ARG A 59 -9.99 -3.52 7.88
N THR A 60 -11.06 -3.11 8.56
CA THR A 60 -11.37 -3.56 9.93
C THR A 60 -12.51 -4.58 9.94
N ALA A 61 -13.51 -4.38 9.08
CA ALA A 61 -14.64 -5.29 8.86
C ALA A 61 -15.24 -5.05 7.46
N GLY A 62 -16.01 -6.03 6.95
CA GLY A 62 -16.70 -5.89 5.67
C GLY A 62 -15.86 -6.26 4.43
N VAL A 63 -16.36 -5.89 3.27
CA VAL A 63 -15.73 -6.05 1.95
C VAL A 63 -15.42 -4.68 1.40
N THR A 64 -14.15 -4.36 1.25
CA THR A 64 -13.67 -3.10 0.68
C THR A 64 -12.48 -3.40 -0.22
N ALA A 65 -12.56 -3.04 -1.49
CA ALA A 65 -11.50 -3.29 -2.46
C ALA A 65 -10.42 -2.21 -2.40
N ASN A 66 -9.19 -2.58 -2.75
CA ASN A 66 -8.13 -1.64 -3.05
C ASN A 66 -8.11 -1.32 -4.55
N PHE A 67 -7.53 -0.17 -4.91
CA PHE A 67 -7.40 0.23 -6.30
C PHE A 67 -6.15 -0.42 -6.92
N LEU A 68 -6.31 -1.04 -8.08
CA LEU A 68 -5.30 -1.69 -8.94
C LEU A 68 -4.51 -2.85 -8.34
N CYS A 69 -4.45 -3.00 -7.03
CA CYS A 69 -3.69 -4.04 -6.36
C CYS A 69 -4.45 -4.63 -5.18
N ASP A 70 -4.70 -5.91 -5.23
CA ASP A 70 -5.35 -6.63 -4.13
C ASP A 70 -5.01 -8.12 -4.17
N ASN A 71 -5.49 -8.87 -3.20
CA ASN A 71 -5.32 -10.33 -3.19
C ASN A 71 -6.26 -11.04 -4.18
N SER A 72 -6.01 -12.33 -4.39
CA SER A 72 -6.72 -13.16 -5.35
C SER A 72 -8.26 -13.17 -5.16
N SER A 73 -8.77 -13.03 -3.94
CA SER A 73 -10.22 -12.96 -3.72
C SER A 73 -10.87 -11.75 -4.38
N TYR A 74 -10.18 -10.60 -4.39
CA TYR A 74 -10.69 -9.36 -4.98
C TYR A 74 -10.41 -9.26 -6.48
N ILE A 75 -9.24 -9.72 -6.92
CA ILE A 75 -8.84 -9.60 -8.34
C ILE A 75 -9.41 -10.74 -9.19
N LEU A 76 -9.41 -11.97 -8.67
CA LEU A 76 -9.79 -13.17 -9.42
C LEU A 76 -11.10 -13.81 -8.95
N GLY A 77 -11.65 -13.37 -7.81
CA GLY A 77 -12.85 -13.96 -7.23
C GLY A 77 -12.64 -15.33 -6.61
N ALA A 78 -11.40 -15.70 -6.30
CA ALA A 78 -11.03 -17.01 -5.77
C ALA A 78 -10.02 -16.92 -4.62
N ASP A 79 -10.11 -17.83 -3.65
CA ASP A 79 -9.15 -17.95 -2.55
C ASP A 79 -8.91 -19.42 -2.17
N LYS A 80 -7.80 -19.67 -1.48
CA LYS A 80 -7.44 -21.00 -0.94
C LYS A 80 -8.41 -21.49 0.16
N LYS A 81 -9.12 -20.59 0.82
CA LYS A 81 -9.99 -20.91 1.97
C LYS A 81 -11.30 -21.55 1.55
N GLY A 82 -11.58 -21.65 0.24
CA GLY A 82 -12.78 -22.30 -0.30
C GLY A 82 -14.08 -21.62 0.12
N LYS A 83 -14.08 -20.29 0.23
CA LYS A 83 -15.28 -19.49 0.52
C LYS A 83 -15.79 -18.76 -0.73
N PRO A 84 -16.32 -19.47 -1.73
CA PRO A 84 -16.61 -18.90 -3.05
C PRO A 84 -17.56 -17.70 -2.97
N LYS A 85 -18.60 -17.76 -2.13
CA LYS A 85 -19.53 -16.65 -1.94
C LYS A 85 -18.82 -15.36 -1.50
N ARG A 86 -17.91 -15.47 -0.53
CA ARG A 86 -17.14 -14.31 -0.02
C ARG A 86 -16.18 -13.78 -1.08
N SER A 87 -15.52 -14.67 -1.80
CA SER A 87 -14.58 -14.26 -2.88
C SER A 87 -15.30 -13.57 -4.02
N LEU A 88 -16.52 -14.02 -4.38
CA LEU A 88 -17.35 -13.33 -5.37
C LEU A 88 -17.81 -11.95 -4.88
N GLU A 89 -18.19 -11.80 -3.62
CA GLU A 89 -18.50 -10.50 -3.02
C GLU A 89 -17.28 -9.56 -3.09
N CYS A 90 -16.08 -10.06 -2.80
CA CYS A 90 -14.83 -9.31 -2.91
C CYS A 90 -14.54 -8.88 -4.36
N PHE A 91 -14.69 -9.78 -5.32
CA PHE A 91 -14.51 -9.50 -6.74
C PHE A 91 -15.50 -8.44 -7.23
N GLN A 92 -16.77 -8.56 -6.87
CA GLN A 92 -17.79 -7.59 -7.24
C GLN A 92 -17.50 -6.20 -6.67
N ALA A 93 -17.04 -6.11 -5.42
CA ALA A 93 -16.63 -4.84 -4.82
C ALA A 93 -15.43 -4.23 -5.55
N CYS A 94 -14.46 -5.07 -5.96
CA CYS A 94 -13.31 -4.64 -6.75
C CYS A 94 -13.73 -4.11 -8.13
N LYS A 95 -14.58 -4.84 -8.85
CA LYS A 95 -15.18 -4.42 -10.12
C LYS A 95 -15.87 -3.07 -9.98
N THR A 96 -16.78 -2.92 -9.04
CA THR A 96 -17.55 -1.68 -8.83
C THR A 96 -16.63 -0.49 -8.53
N LEU A 97 -15.58 -0.67 -7.73
CA LEU A 97 -14.61 0.39 -7.46
C LEU A 97 -13.92 0.87 -8.74
N HIS A 98 -13.43 -0.07 -9.56
CA HIS A 98 -12.72 0.26 -10.80
C HIS A 98 -13.66 0.87 -11.86
N GLU A 99 -14.89 0.39 -11.98
CA GLU A 99 -15.92 1.00 -12.84
C GLU A 99 -16.17 2.46 -12.43
N THR A 100 -16.39 2.71 -11.12
CA THR A 100 -16.64 4.06 -10.60
C THR A 100 -15.49 5.03 -10.90
N LEU A 101 -14.25 4.56 -10.82
CA LEU A 101 -13.06 5.41 -10.96
C LEU A 101 -12.63 5.60 -12.42
N LEU A 102 -12.80 4.59 -13.25
CA LEU A 102 -12.16 4.53 -14.56
C LEU A 102 -13.13 4.69 -15.74
N VAL A 103 -14.46 4.68 -15.52
CA VAL A 103 -15.45 4.78 -16.60
C VAL A 103 -15.30 6.04 -17.47
N SER A 104 -14.84 7.14 -16.88
CA SER A 104 -14.60 8.41 -17.57
C SER A 104 -13.16 8.60 -18.06
N VAL A 105 -12.28 7.64 -17.83
CA VAL A 105 -10.86 7.73 -18.19
C VAL A 105 -10.66 7.22 -19.62
N GLU A 106 -10.34 8.13 -20.53
CA GLU A 106 -10.10 7.81 -21.96
C GLU A 106 -8.69 7.25 -22.19
N GLU A 107 -8.32 6.18 -21.46
CA GLU A 107 -7.03 5.52 -21.57
C GLU A 107 -7.22 4.05 -21.99
N PRO A 108 -6.49 3.55 -23.01
CA PRO A 108 -6.63 2.16 -23.46
C PRO A 108 -6.46 1.13 -22.33
N ALA A 109 -5.52 1.37 -21.42
CA ALA A 109 -5.28 0.50 -20.27
C ALA A 109 -6.45 0.48 -19.28
N ALA A 110 -7.14 1.60 -19.10
CA ALA A 110 -8.35 1.67 -18.26
C ALA A 110 -9.49 0.87 -18.89
N ARG A 111 -9.69 1.01 -20.21
CA ARG A 111 -10.69 0.22 -20.95
C ARG A 111 -10.39 -1.27 -20.89
N ALA A 112 -9.14 -1.67 -21.08
CA ALA A 112 -8.72 -3.08 -20.96
C ALA A 112 -9.00 -3.64 -19.57
N LEU A 113 -8.72 -2.89 -18.49
CA LEU A 113 -9.02 -3.31 -17.13
C LEU A 113 -10.52 -3.43 -16.86
N LEU A 114 -11.33 -2.47 -17.33
CA LEU A 114 -12.79 -2.56 -17.19
C LEU A 114 -13.36 -3.74 -17.97
N SER A 115 -12.86 -3.97 -19.19
CA SER A 115 -13.24 -5.13 -20.01
C SER A 115 -12.90 -6.45 -19.30
N PHE A 116 -11.70 -6.53 -18.66
CA PHE A 116 -11.35 -7.69 -17.84
C PHE A 116 -12.41 -7.96 -16.76
N PHE A 117 -12.79 -6.96 -15.97
CA PHE A 117 -13.78 -7.14 -14.92
C PHE A 117 -15.17 -7.51 -15.45
N ASP A 118 -15.51 -7.12 -16.70
CA ASP A 118 -16.79 -7.41 -17.31
C ASP A 118 -16.94 -8.87 -17.72
N HIS A 119 -15.90 -9.46 -18.31
CA HIS A 119 -16.01 -10.81 -18.87
C HIS A 119 -15.24 -11.89 -18.09
N TRP A 120 -14.44 -11.51 -17.05
CA TRP A 120 -13.77 -12.49 -16.22
C TRP A 120 -14.74 -13.39 -15.46
N GLN A 121 -14.49 -14.70 -15.53
CA GLN A 121 -15.29 -15.74 -14.87
C GLN A 121 -14.42 -16.47 -13.85
N PRO A 122 -14.60 -16.20 -12.53
CA PRO A 122 -13.82 -16.83 -11.46
C PRO A 122 -13.84 -18.36 -11.49
N GLU A 123 -14.95 -18.97 -11.96
CA GLU A 123 -15.13 -20.41 -12.04
C GLU A 123 -14.18 -21.07 -13.06
N LYS A 124 -13.75 -20.32 -14.05
CA LYS A 124 -12.85 -20.78 -15.11
C LYS A 124 -11.35 -20.52 -14.82
N LEU A 125 -11.03 -20.01 -13.65
CA LEU A 125 -9.64 -19.67 -13.26
C LEU A 125 -8.67 -20.83 -13.47
N THR A 126 -9.02 -22.05 -13.04
CA THR A 126 -8.17 -23.24 -13.12
C THR A 126 -7.99 -23.77 -14.54
N GLU A 127 -8.87 -23.42 -15.45
CA GLU A 127 -8.85 -23.83 -16.85
C GLU A 127 -8.14 -22.80 -17.74
N HIS A 128 -7.88 -21.60 -17.20
CA HIS A 128 -7.35 -20.49 -17.99
C HIS A 128 -5.86 -20.70 -18.28
N PRO A 129 -5.42 -20.66 -19.54
CA PRO A 129 -4.07 -21.05 -19.96
C PRO A 129 -2.96 -20.20 -19.36
N ALA A 130 -3.21 -18.92 -19.06
CA ALA A 130 -2.23 -18.03 -18.45
C ALA A 130 -1.80 -18.47 -17.03
N PHE A 131 -2.58 -19.32 -16.36
CA PHE A 131 -2.28 -19.83 -15.01
C PHE A 131 -1.69 -21.25 -15.02
N ALA A 132 -1.60 -21.92 -16.18
CA ALA A 132 -1.19 -23.32 -16.29
C ALA A 132 0.19 -23.65 -15.65
N HIS A 133 1.07 -22.66 -15.56
CA HIS A 133 2.44 -22.82 -15.03
C HIS A 133 2.64 -22.08 -13.70
N GLN A 134 1.57 -21.63 -13.05
CA GLN A 134 1.65 -20.91 -11.79
C GLN A 134 1.44 -21.84 -10.58
N ASP A 135 2.09 -21.52 -9.48
CA ASP A 135 1.76 -22.15 -8.20
C ASP A 135 0.41 -21.59 -7.71
N MET A 136 -0.66 -22.29 -8.03
CA MET A 136 -2.03 -21.92 -7.68
C MET A 136 -2.26 -21.90 -6.17
N GLU A 137 -1.57 -22.76 -5.43
CA GLU A 137 -1.67 -22.79 -3.97
C GLU A 137 -1.12 -21.51 -3.35
N ASP A 138 0.04 -21.05 -3.80
CA ASP A 138 0.66 -19.81 -3.38
C ASP A 138 -0.12 -18.57 -3.85
N LEU A 139 -0.55 -18.56 -5.12
CA LEU A 139 -1.31 -17.46 -5.70
C LEU A 139 -2.64 -17.23 -4.96
N LEU A 140 -3.34 -18.30 -4.60
CA LEU A 140 -4.62 -18.23 -3.88
C LEU A 140 -4.45 -18.08 -2.35
N ALA A 141 -3.25 -18.21 -1.81
CA ALA A 141 -2.97 -18.06 -0.38
C ALA A 141 -2.93 -16.61 0.12
N SER A 142 -3.54 -15.67 -0.57
CA SER A 142 -3.57 -14.22 -0.28
C SER A 142 -2.37 -13.46 -0.88
N ALA A 143 -1.78 -13.94 -1.96
CA ALA A 143 -0.81 -13.19 -2.74
C ALA A 143 -1.44 -11.93 -3.33
N ASN A 144 -0.76 -10.80 -3.25
CA ASN A 144 -1.20 -9.58 -3.90
C ASN A 144 -0.84 -9.62 -5.39
N LEU A 145 -1.82 -9.24 -6.20
CA LEU A 145 -1.75 -9.19 -7.65
C LEU A 145 -1.89 -7.76 -8.13
N ILE A 146 -1.25 -7.45 -9.26
CA ILE A 146 -1.33 -6.16 -9.93
C ILE A 146 -1.47 -6.34 -11.43
N PHE A 147 -2.00 -5.33 -12.10
CA PHE A 147 -2.19 -5.34 -13.54
C PHE A 147 -1.08 -4.60 -14.29
N ARG A 148 -0.74 -5.14 -15.46
CA ARG A 148 0.16 -4.53 -16.44
C ARG A 148 -0.48 -4.57 -17.81
N TYR A 149 -0.34 -3.48 -18.55
CA TYR A 149 -0.82 -3.35 -19.91
C TYR A 149 0.30 -2.88 -20.82
N ARG A 150 0.58 -3.61 -21.91
CA ARG A 150 1.68 -3.32 -22.84
C ARG A 150 3.03 -3.06 -22.14
N GLY A 151 3.36 -3.86 -21.13
CA GLY A 151 4.61 -3.76 -20.38
C GLY A 151 4.69 -2.66 -19.32
N ARG A 152 3.66 -1.82 -19.15
CA ARG A 152 3.59 -0.78 -18.12
C ARG A 152 2.60 -1.15 -17.02
N TYR A 153 2.94 -0.88 -15.79
CA TYR A 153 1.99 -1.00 -14.68
C TYR A 153 0.89 0.06 -14.80
N LEU A 154 -0.35 -0.30 -14.50
CA LEU A 154 -1.49 0.61 -14.65
C LEU A 154 -1.38 1.83 -13.72
N HIS A 155 -0.83 1.66 -12.51
CA HIS A 155 -0.64 2.76 -11.56
C HIS A 155 0.42 3.79 -12.00
N GLU A 156 1.28 3.45 -12.98
CA GLU A 156 2.26 4.37 -13.55
C GLU A 156 1.67 5.26 -14.66
N ILE A 157 0.45 4.94 -15.12
CA ILE A 157 -0.22 5.68 -16.19
C ILE A 157 -0.84 6.97 -15.61
N PRO A 158 -0.42 8.17 -16.11
CA PRO A 158 -0.82 9.43 -15.50
C PRO A 158 -2.33 9.64 -15.37
N ALA A 159 -3.11 9.28 -16.40
CA ALA A 159 -4.57 9.44 -16.40
C ALA A 159 -5.24 8.55 -15.33
N ILE A 160 -4.77 7.32 -15.15
CA ILE A 160 -5.27 6.39 -14.12
C ILE A 160 -4.88 6.87 -12.72
N ARG A 161 -3.64 7.37 -12.57
CA ARG A 161 -3.17 7.96 -11.31
C ARG A 161 -4.00 9.18 -10.94
N GLN A 162 -4.28 10.08 -11.90
CA GLN A 162 -5.10 11.27 -11.65
C GLN A 162 -6.51 10.90 -11.19
N ALA A 163 -7.16 9.93 -11.83
CA ALA A 163 -8.47 9.46 -11.42
C ALA A 163 -8.51 8.97 -9.97
N TRP A 164 -7.46 8.26 -9.53
CA TRP A 164 -7.32 7.87 -8.13
C TRP A 164 -7.12 9.06 -7.20
N GLN A 165 -6.24 10.00 -7.54
CA GLN A 165 -5.99 11.19 -6.73
C GLN A 165 -7.26 12.03 -6.56
N ASP A 166 -8.02 12.22 -7.62
CA ASP A 166 -9.28 12.97 -7.60
C ASP A 166 -10.31 12.27 -6.70
N TYR A 167 -10.45 10.96 -6.83
CA TYR A 167 -11.32 10.17 -5.97
C TYR A 167 -10.87 10.24 -4.50
N TYR A 168 -9.58 10.03 -4.25
CA TYR A 168 -9.02 10.05 -2.89
C TYR A 168 -9.22 11.41 -2.23
N ASN A 169 -9.04 12.50 -2.97
CA ASN A 169 -9.26 13.85 -2.47
C ASN A 169 -10.74 14.18 -2.26
N ASN A 170 -11.64 13.68 -3.13
CA ASN A 170 -13.06 13.96 -3.08
C ASN A 170 -13.84 13.02 -2.15
N SER A 171 -13.39 11.79 -1.95
CA SER A 171 -14.04 10.82 -1.06
C SER A 171 -13.89 11.15 0.43
N GLN A 172 -13.18 12.23 0.73
CA GLN A 172 -12.90 12.67 2.07
C GLN A 172 -13.99 13.61 2.58
N ASP A 173 -15.17 13.08 2.88
CA ASP A 173 -16.20 13.71 3.73
C ASP A 173 -15.71 13.83 5.20
N SER A 174 -14.39 13.80 5.38
CA SER A 174 -13.73 13.89 6.68
C SER A 174 -13.74 15.35 7.13
N GLN A 175 -14.15 15.57 8.36
CA GLN A 175 -14.08 16.86 9.01
C GLN A 175 -12.68 17.48 8.82
N GLN A 176 -12.62 18.68 8.24
CA GLN A 176 -11.38 19.40 8.07
C GLN A 176 -11.01 20.12 9.36
N PHE A 177 -9.80 19.91 9.83
CA PHE A 177 -9.24 20.60 10.97
C PHE A 177 -7.85 21.18 10.63
N PRO A 178 -7.41 22.21 11.35
CA PRO A 178 -6.02 22.63 11.26
C PRO A 178 -5.10 21.47 11.67
N CYS A 179 -4.25 21.05 10.74
CA CYS A 179 -3.30 19.98 10.99
C CYS A 179 -2.23 20.44 11.98
N LEU A 180 -2.02 19.70 13.07
CA LEU A 180 -1.03 20.02 14.11
C LEU A 180 0.43 20.04 13.57
N VAL A 181 0.69 19.36 12.45
CA VAL A 181 2.03 19.30 11.84
C VAL A 181 2.23 20.42 10.82
N THR A 182 1.25 20.66 9.93
CA THR A 182 1.40 21.58 8.81
C THR A 182 0.75 22.95 9.03
N GLY A 183 -0.11 23.07 10.03
CA GLY A 183 -0.92 24.28 10.29
C GLY A 183 -2.05 24.52 9.27
N LYS A 184 -2.15 23.70 8.22
CA LYS A 184 -3.15 23.87 7.15
C LYS A 184 -4.46 23.15 7.48
N LEU A 185 -5.58 23.72 7.05
CA LEU A 185 -6.87 23.03 7.06
C LEU A 185 -6.80 21.84 6.10
N ALA A 186 -7.06 20.65 6.59
CA ALA A 186 -7.00 19.42 5.79
C ALA A 186 -7.81 18.30 6.46
N PRO A 187 -8.18 17.25 5.68
CA PRO A 187 -8.80 16.04 6.20
C PRO A 187 -7.92 15.37 7.26
N VAL A 188 -8.52 14.98 8.40
CA VAL A 188 -7.82 14.35 9.51
C VAL A 188 -7.66 12.85 9.31
N ALA A 189 -6.47 12.33 9.58
CA ALA A 189 -6.23 10.89 9.64
C ALA A 189 -6.90 10.31 10.88
N GLN A 190 -7.92 9.48 10.69
CA GLN A 190 -8.59 8.78 11.80
C GLN A 190 -7.66 7.78 12.47
N LEU A 191 -6.89 7.06 11.67
CA LEU A 191 -5.91 6.08 12.11
C LEU A 191 -4.56 6.39 11.47
N HIS A 192 -3.52 6.41 12.28
CA HIS A 192 -2.17 6.65 11.82
C HIS A 192 -1.49 5.36 11.34
N PRO A 193 -0.53 5.43 10.42
CA PRO A 193 0.20 4.26 9.91
C PRO A 193 1.01 3.60 11.02
N SER A 194 1.16 2.28 10.92
CA SER A 194 2.00 1.50 11.84
C SER A 194 3.47 1.67 11.48
N ILE A 195 4.31 1.87 12.51
CA ILE A 195 5.76 1.94 12.39
C ILE A 195 6.33 0.54 12.64
N LYS A 196 6.98 -0.03 11.64
CA LYS A 196 7.51 -1.40 11.66
C LYS A 196 9.00 -1.40 12.07
N GLY A 197 9.48 -2.54 12.57
CA GLY A 197 10.91 -2.75 12.84
C GLY A 197 11.43 -2.12 14.15
N ILE A 198 10.56 -1.59 14.99
CA ILE A 198 10.94 -1.08 16.33
C ILE A 198 11.11 -2.26 17.28
N TYR A 199 12.22 -2.28 17.99
CA TYR A 199 12.52 -3.30 18.99
C TYR A 199 11.52 -3.26 20.15
N GLY A 200 11.08 -4.44 20.57
CA GLY A 200 10.08 -4.56 21.66
C GLY A 200 8.64 -4.22 21.26
N ALA A 201 8.40 -3.71 20.06
CA ALA A 201 7.05 -3.47 19.54
C ALA A 201 6.44 -4.76 18.97
N GLN A 202 5.11 -4.72 18.74
CA GLN A 202 4.39 -5.82 18.09
C GLN A 202 4.92 -6.05 16.66
N SER A 203 4.89 -7.29 16.19
CA SER A 203 5.29 -7.65 14.81
C SER A 203 4.46 -6.95 13.73
N SER A 204 3.20 -6.61 14.04
CA SER A 204 2.32 -5.81 13.17
C SER A 204 2.69 -4.34 13.08
N GLY A 205 3.62 -3.88 13.92
CA GLY A 205 4.06 -2.49 14.05
C GLY A 205 3.49 -1.76 15.26
N ALA A 206 4.14 -0.67 15.63
CA ALA A 206 3.73 0.23 16.71
C ALA A 206 2.96 1.43 16.15
N SER A 207 2.00 1.95 16.91
CA SER A 207 1.33 3.21 16.58
C SER A 207 2.02 4.36 17.29
N LEU A 208 2.43 5.40 16.57
CA LEU A 208 2.99 6.60 17.15
C LEU A 208 1.89 7.48 17.78
N VAL A 209 0.75 7.56 17.11
CA VAL A 209 -0.45 8.27 17.59
C VAL A 209 -1.62 7.31 17.52
N SER A 210 -2.29 7.07 18.66
CA SER A 210 -3.43 6.14 18.74
C SER A 210 -4.33 6.50 19.92
N PHE A 211 -5.64 6.54 19.65
CA PHE A 211 -6.70 6.78 20.64
C PHE A 211 -7.70 5.63 20.58
N ASN A 212 -7.30 4.48 21.10
CA ASN A 212 -8.03 3.21 20.97
C ASN A 212 -8.91 2.87 22.17
N ALA A 213 -9.04 3.78 23.13
CA ALA A 213 -9.92 3.61 24.28
C ALA A 213 -10.66 4.91 24.59
N PRO A 214 -11.90 4.87 25.13
CA PRO A 214 -12.68 6.04 25.47
C PRO A 214 -11.97 6.98 26.46
N ALA A 215 -11.14 6.43 27.34
CA ALA A 215 -10.34 7.20 28.32
C ALA A 215 -9.30 8.13 27.66
N PHE A 216 -8.97 7.92 26.38
CA PHE A 216 -8.04 8.78 25.63
C PHE A 216 -8.76 9.84 24.79
N CYS A 217 -10.09 9.82 24.79
CA CYS A 217 -10.91 10.77 24.04
C CYS A 217 -11.33 11.96 24.91
N SER A 218 -11.36 13.15 24.31
CA SER A 218 -11.77 14.39 24.97
C SER A 218 -12.72 15.18 24.08
N TYR A 219 -13.65 15.91 24.67
CA TYR A 219 -14.59 16.79 23.94
C TYR A 219 -15.40 16.05 22.88
N ASP A 220 -15.85 14.84 23.15
CA ASP A 220 -16.60 13.97 22.23
C ASP A 220 -15.88 13.71 20.89
N ARG A 221 -14.56 13.84 20.87
CA ARG A 221 -13.74 13.54 19.69
C ARG A 221 -13.29 12.10 19.72
N GLU A 222 -13.46 11.42 18.61
CA GLU A 222 -13.04 10.04 18.45
C GLU A 222 -11.70 9.92 17.69
N GLN A 223 -10.92 8.91 18.04
CA GLN A 223 -9.70 8.54 17.36
C GLN A 223 -8.79 9.75 17.02
N GLY A 224 -8.32 9.86 15.76
CA GLY A 224 -7.41 10.90 15.27
C GLY A 224 -7.90 12.33 15.45
N LEU A 225 -9.19 12.57 15.69
CA LEU A 225 -9.73 13.90 15.97
C LEU A 225 -9.25 14.49 17.31
N ASN A 226 -8.74 13.65 18.22
CA ASN A 226 -8.12 14.09 19.47
C ASN A 226 -6.74 14.74 19.26
N ALA A 227 -6.04 14.39 18.16
CA ALA A 227 -4.79 15.02 17.73
C ALA A 227 -4.83 15.22 16.20
N PRO A 228 -5.56 16.24 15.72
CA PRO A 228 -5.85 16.39 14.31
C PRO A 228 -4.58 16.56 13.49
N THR A 229 -4.18 15.47 12.84
CA THR A 229 -3.07 15.40 11.92
C THR A 229 -3.63 15.08 10.56
N SER A 230 -3.24 15.85 9.53
CA SER A 230 -3.73 15.61 8.18
C SER A 230 -3.32 14.23 7.70
N GLN A 231 -4.13 13.63 6.81
CA GLN A 231 -3.82 12.33 6.20
C GLN A 231 -2.46 12.36 5.51
N TYR A 232 -2.15 13.45 4.80
CA TYR A 232 -0.84 13.66 4.20
C TYR A 232 0.30 13.62 5.24
N ALA A 233 0.17 14.39 6.33
CA ALA A 233 1.21 14.43 7.35
C ALA A 233 1.38 13.09 8.06
N ALA A 234 0.27 12.40 8.37
CA ALA A 234 0.29 11.07 8.97
C ALA A 234 0.98 10.04 8.06
N PHE A 235 0.65 10.06 6.78
CA PHE A 235 1.31 9.23 5.78
C PHE A 235 2.80 9.57 5.66
N ALA A 236 3.14 10.84 5.48
CA ALA A 236 4.52 11.28 5.24
C ALA A 236 5.47 10.88 6.37
N TYR A 237 5.12 11.14 7.63
CA TYR A 237 5.98 10.73 8.73
C TYR A 237 6.05 9.20 8.89
N GLY A 238 4.93 8.49 8.66
CA GLY A 238 4.90 7.04 8.76
C GLY A 238 5.79 6.38 7.72
N ALA A 239 5.75 6.86 6.49
CA ALA A 239 6.59 6.40 5.39
C ALA A 239 8.07 6.73 5.66
N ALA A 240 8.38 7.96 6.06
CA ALA A 240 9.74 8.38 6.38
C ALA A 240 10.35 7.55 7.53
N LEU A 241 9.61 7.34 8.63
CA LEU A 241 10.07 6.54 9.77
C LEU A 241 10.31 5.08 9.37
N ASN A 242 9.38 4.46 8.64
CA ASN A 242 9.54 3.09 8.17
C ASN A 242 10.77 2.93 7.26
N TYR A 243 11.00 3.90 6.36
CA TYR A 243 12.17 3.92 5.51
C TYR A 243 13.47 4.07 6.31
N LEU A 244 13.54 5.06 7.21
CA LEU A 244 14.73 5.31 8.03
C LEU A 244 15.06 4.12 8.92
N ILE A 245 14.07 3.49 9.56
CA ILE A 245 14.27 2.28 10.37
C ILE A 245 14.83 1.13 9.53
N ALA A 246 14.30 0.95 8.32
CA ALA A 246 14.74 -0.13 7.44
C ALA A 246 16.17 0.08 6.90
N THR A 247 16.57 1.33 6.67
CA THR A 247 17.86 1.67 6.06
C THR A 247 18.97 1.90 7.07
N GLN A 248 18.70 2.56 8.20
CA GLN A 248 19.73 2.91 9.18
C GLN A 248 19.98 1.80 10.20
N ASN A 249 18.93 1.11 10.65
CA ASN A 249 18.98 0.00 11.62
C ASN A 249 19.91 0.25 12.83
N THR A 250 19.99 1.50 13.29
CA THR A 250 20.88 1.89 14.39
C THR A 250 20.17 1.70 15.72
N ARG A 251 20.76 0.87 16.59
CA ARG A 251 20.17 0.55 17.89
C ARG A 251 21.20 0.69 19.00
N VAL A 252 20.79 1.32 20.11
CA VAL A 252 21.58 1.43 21.35
C VAL A 252 20.72 0.94 22.52
N GLY A 253 21.00 -0.25 23.04
CA GLY A 253 20.17 -0.90 24.05
C GLY A 253 18.74 -1.15 23.55
N ASP A 254 17.75 -0.57 24.20
CA ASP A 254 16.32 -0.67 23.82
C ASP A 254 15.84 0.53 23.01
N VAL A 255 16.75 1.42 22.60
CA VAL A 255 16.43 2.63 21.83
C VAL A 255 16.82 2.44 20.37
N THR A 256 15.89 2.76 19.47
CA THR A 256 16.17 2.87 18.02
C THR A 256 16.50 4.33 17.71
N LEU A 257 17.68 4.57 17.16
CA LEU A 257 18.13 5.92 16.79
C LEU A 257 17.94 6.11 15.28
N LEU A 258 17.38 7.25 14.92
CA LEU A 258 17.19 7.66 13.53
C LEU A 258 17.81 9.02 13.32
N PHE A 259 18.49 9.19 12.20
CA PHE A 259 19.17 10.42 11.81
C PHE A 259 18.62 10.90 10.48
N TRP A 260 18.38 12.19 10.36
CA TRP A 260 18.02 12.83 9.10
C TRP A 260 18.54 14.26 9.08
N ALA A 261 18.73 14.80 7.89
CA ALA A 261 19.12 16.18 7.68
C ALA A 261 18.09 16.89 6.81
N GLU A 262 17.88 18.17 7.03
CA GLU A 262 16.96 19.01 6.24
C GLU A 262 17.49 19.28 4.83
N SER A 263 18.82 19.31 4.66
CA SER A 263 19.49 19.46 3.37
C SER A 263 20.54 18.36 3.19
N GLY A 264 20.70 17.87 1.97
CA GLY A 264 21.72 16.89 1.60
C GLY A 264 23.12 17.53 1.38
N GLU A 265 23.47 18.62 2.08
CA GLU A 265 24.81 19.18 2.02
C GLU A 265 25.79 18.28 2.78
N GLU A 266 27.00 18.08 2.23
CA GLU A 266 28.06 17.24 2.82
C GLU A 266 28.33 17.55 4.32
N ARG A 267 28.17 18.81 4.71
CA ARG A 267 28.35 19.27 6.09
C ARG A 267 27.32 18.64 7.08
N SER A 268 26.13 18.28 6.61
CA SER A 268 25.11 17.60 7.43
C SER A 268 25.42 16.12 7.59
N GLU A 269 26.07 15.50 6.62
CA GLU A 269 26.50 14.10 6.67
C GLU A 269 27.69 13.91 7.62
N GLU A 270 28.64 14.85 7.65
CA GLU A 270 29.77 14.83 8.58
C GLU A 270 29.32 14.84 10.05
N HIS A 271 28.38 15.69 10.42
CA HIS A 271 27.86 15.72 11.80
C HIS A 271 27.13 14.44 12.19
N THR A 272 26.47 13.77 11.25
CA THR A 272 25.78 12.52 11.51
C THR A 272 26.77 11.38 11.70
N SER A 273 27.86 11.34 10.94
CA SER A 273 28.94 10.34 11.07
C SER A 273 29.81 10.55 12.32
N GLU A 274 30.04 11.79 12.76
CA GLU A 274 30.69 12.09 14.03
C GLU A 274 29.93 11.61 15.26
N LEU A 275 28.58 11.75 15.25
CA LEU A 275 27.74 11.22 16.31
C LEU A 275 27.79 9.69 16.37
N GLN A 276 27.90 9.02 15.24
CA GLN A 276 28.06 7.56 15.17
C GLN A 276 29.43 7.10 15.69
N SER A 277 30.51 7.85 15.43
CA SER A 277 31.86 7.49 15.85
C SER A 277 32.14 7.79 17.34
N ARG A 278 31.45 8.74 17.95
CA ARG A 278 31.60 9.05 19.40
C ARG A 278 30.89 8.09 20.36
N GLN A 279 30.04 7.19 19.85
CA GLN A 279 29.30 6.22 20.67
C GLN A 279 29.96 4.83 20.74
N VAL A 280 31.20 4.67 20.27
CA VAL A 280 31.96 3.39 20.31
C VAL A 280 33.10 3.48 21.34
N ILE A 281 32.91 4.16 22.45
CA ILE A 281 33.83 4.11 23.59
C ILE A 281 33.06 3.67 24.83
#